data_87b112a0880e0c606f7d9fabdadbfbdc
#
_entry.id   87b112a0880e0c606f7d9fabdadbfbdc
#
_cell.length_a   1.000
_cell.length_b   1.000
_cell.length_c   1.000
_cell.angle_alpha   90.00
_cell.angle_beta   90.00
_cell.angle_gamma   90.00
#
_symmetry.space_group_name_H-M   'P 1'
#
loop_
_entity.id
_entity.type
_entity.pdbx_description
1 polymer ?
#
loop_
_entity_poly.entity_id
_entity_poly.type
_entity_poly.pdbx_seq_one_letter_code
_entity_poly.pdbx_strand_id
1 'polypeptide(L)'
;MDLESYKLKQQNENNQQIAIDFDGVIHTNSKGYHDGTVYDPPFHGTEEALKQLSQKYKIVIFTCKVKPDRPLINGKSGKELIKEWLSKYNLLHYIHDITCEKPRAVAYIDDKGYRFND
;
A
#
# COMPACT_ATOMS: atom_id res chain seq x y z
N MET A 1 -21.62 -25.33 13.60
CA MET A 1 -20.25 -24.80 13.43
C MET A 1 -19.43 -25.16 14.65
N ASP A 2 -18.31 -25.81 14.47
CA ASP A 2 -17.45 -26.14 15.61
C ASP A 2 -16.61 -24.93 16.02
N LEU A 3 -15.94 -25.06 17.18
CA LEU A 3 -15.18 -23.95 17.75
C LEU A 3 -13.97 -23.56 16.88
N GLU A 4 -13.32 -24.55 16.25
CA GLU A 4 -12.17 -24.27 15.39
C GLU A 4 -12.57 -23.51 14.13
N SER A 5 -13.66 -23.90 13.49
CA SER A 5 -14.19 -23.17 12.33
C SER A 5 -14.59 -21.75 12.69
N TYR A 6 -15.17 -21.56 13.88
CA TYR A 6 -15.53 -20.24 14.37
C TYR A 6 -14.27 -19.38 14.58
N LYS A 7 -13.24 -19.93 15.20
CA LYS A 7 -11.98 -19.21 15.43
C LYS A 7 -11.29 -18.82 14.14
N LEU A 8 -11.29 -19.73 13.15
CA LEU A 8 -10.73 -19.44 11.82
C LEU A 8 -11.48 -18.31 11.13
N LYS A 9 -12.81 -18.33 11.23
CA LYS A 9 -13.65 -17.27 10.67
C LYS A 9 -13.36 -15.93 11.34
N GLN A 10 -13.20 -15.92 12.68
CA GLN A 10 -12.84 -14.72 13.42
C GLN A 10 -11.47 -14.18 13.01
N GLN A 11 -10.49 -15.05 12.83
CA GLN A 11 -9.16 -14.64 12.36
C GLN A 11 -9.23 -14.03 10.97
N ASN A 12 -10.01 -14.61 10.05
CA ASN A 12 -10.20 -14.08 8.70
C ASN A 12 -10.90 -12.72 8.71
N GLU A 13 -11.88 -12.55 9.58
CA GLU A 13 -12.57 -11.27 9.74
C GLU A 13 -11.65 -10.21 10.35
N ASN A 14 -10.79 -10.60 11.30
CA ASN A 14 -9.83 -9.70 11.91
C ASN A 14 -8.64 -9.37 10.99
N ASN A 15 -8.47 -10.15 9.91
CA ASN A 15 -7.42 -9.94 8.92
C ASN A 15 -7.89 -8.96 7.85
N GLN A 16 -8.37 -7.81 8.29
CA GLN A 16 -8.93 -6.78 7.43
C GLN A 16 -7.84 -6.01 6.70
N GLN A 17 -8.23 -5.38 5.61
CA GLN A 17 -7.33 -4.61 4.78
C GLN A 17 -7.35 -3.13 5.16
N ILE A 18 -6.19 -2.49 5.08
CA ILE A 18 -6.05 -1.05 5.14
C ILE A 18 -5.46 -0.58 3.80
N ALA A 19 -6.05 0.44 3.22
CA ALA A 19 -5.58 0.98 1.94
C ALA A 19 -4.77 2.24 2.20
N ILE A 20 -3.57 2.30 1.62
CA ILE A 20 -2.66 3.41 1.80
C ILE A 20 -2.29 3.97 0.43
N ASP A 21 -2.45 5.27 0.24
CA ASP A 21 -1.98 5.96 -0.93
C ASP A 21 -0.45 5.93 -0.95
N PHE A 22 0.14 6.01 -2.12
CA PHE A 22 1.58 5.92 -2.28
C PHE A 22 2.26 7.29 -2.29
N ASP A 23 1.96 8.11 -3.29
CA ASP A 23 2.57 9.42 -3.43
C ASP A 23 2.03 10.38 -2.37
N GLY A 24 2.96 11.01 -1.64
CA GLY A 24 2.61 11.92 -0.56
C GLY A 24 2.29 11.25 0.78
N VAL A 25 2.33 9.92 0.85
CA VAL A 25 2.09 9.16 2.08
C VAL A 25 3.27 8.25 2.41
N ILE A 26 3.64 7.36 1.50
CA ILE A 26 4.82 6.48 1.65
C ILE A 26 6.02 7.12 0.92
N HIS A 27 5.82 7.49 -0.33
CA HIS A 27 6.80 8.17 -1.18
C HIS A 27 6.67 9.67 -0.95
N THR A 28 7.77 10.36 -0.65
CA THR A 28 7.71 11.80 -0.33
C THR A 28 7.22 12.65 -1.49
N ASN A 29 7.50 12.23 -2.72
CA ASN A 29 6.92 12.85 -3.92
C ASN A 29 7.16 14.38 -3.99
N SER A 30 8.38 14.80 -3.71
CA SER A 30 8.73 16.22 -3.56
C SER A 30 8.49 17.05 -4.82
N LYS A 31 8.55 16.41 -6.00
CA LYS A 31 8.30 17.08 -7.29
C LYS A 31 6.86 17.01 -7.74
N GLY A 32 5.97 16.43 -6.93
CA GLY A 32 4.62 16.11 -7.37
C GLY A 32 4.63 15.09 -8.50
N TYR A 33 3.61 15.11 -9.36
CA TYR A 33 3.62 14.28 -10.55
C TYR A 33 4.77 14.73 -11.46
N HIS A 34 5.66 13.83 -11.80
CA HIS A 34 6.84 14.11 -12.60
C HIS A 34 6.82 13.25 -13.86
N ASP A 35 7.49 12.11 -13.86
CA ASP A 35 7.60 11.24 -15.04
C ASP A 35 7.08 9.83 -14.80
N GLY A 36 6.41 9.61 -13.67
CA GLY A 36 5.92 8.30 -13.27
C GLY A 36 6.94 7.44 -12.53
N THR A 37 8.17 7.89 -12.42
CA THR A 37 9.19 7.17 -11.64
C THR A 37 9.00 7.39 -10.14
N VAL A 38 9.60 6.51 -9.35
CA VAL A 38 9.61 6.63 -7.89
C VAL A 38 11.00 7.15 -7.50
N TYR A 39 11.12 8.46 -7.38
CA TYR A 39 12.39 9.15 -7.34
C TYR A 39 12.86 9.59 -5.94
N ASP A 40 11.97 9.63 -4.97
CA ASP A 40 12.27 10.12 -3.62
C ASP A 40 12.37 8.97 -2.61
N PRO A 41 13.00 9.21 -1.46
CA PRO A 41 12.94 8.24 -0.36
C PRO A 41 11.57 8.23 0.31
N PRO A 42 11.29 7.20 1.16
CA PRO A 42 10.07 7.21 1.96
C PRO A 42 10.12 8.29 3.03
N PHE A 43 8.93 8.66 3.52
CA PHE A 43 8.85 9.54 4.67
C PHE A 43 9.53 8.92 5.89
N HIS A 44 10.09 9.76 6.74
CA HIS A 44 10.65 9.32 8.01
C HIS A 44 9.57 8.63 8.86
N GLY A 45 9.91 7.49 9.44
CA GLY A 45 8.97 6.72 10.25
C GLY A 45 8.07 5.77 9.47
N THR A 46 8.17 5.73 8.14
CA THR A 46 7.34 4.86 7.30
C THR A 46 7.52 3.38 7.66
N GLU A 47 8.75 2.92 7.82
CA GLU A 47 8.99 1.51 8.13
C GLU A 47 8.32 1.10 9.44
N GLU A 48 8.48 1.90 10.48
CA GLU A 48 7.88 1.62 11.78
C GLU A 48 6.35 1.61 11.71
N ALA A 49 5.78 2.57 11.00
CA ALA A 49 4.33 2.64 10.81
C ALA A 49 3.79 1.42 10.05
N LEU A 50 4.44 1.04 8.94
CA LEU A 50 4.03 -0.14 8.17
C LEU A 50 4.19 -1.42 8.97
N LYS A 51 5.27 -1.53 9.74
CA LYS A 51 5.50 -2.68 10.62
C LYS A 51 4.36 -2.85 11.62
N GLN A 52 3.97 -1.77 12.29
CA GLN A 52 2.89 -1.81 13.27
C GLN A 52 1.55 -2.14 12.63
N LEU A 53 1.23 -1.50 11.49
CA LEU A 53 -0.02 -1.73 10.78
C LEU A 53 -0.11 -3.16 10.25
N SER A 54 0.99 -3.71 9.73
CA SER A 54 1.00 -5.06 9.16
C SER A 54 0.74 -6.16 10.18
N GLN A 55 0.91 -5.87 11.47
CA GLN A 55 0.59 -6.82 12.54
C GLN A 55 -0.91 -7.03 12.70
N LYS A 56 -1.72 -6.06 12.29
CA LYS A 56 -3.18 -6.10 12.45
C LYS A 56 -3.93 -6.16 11.13
N TYR A 57 -3.35 -5.62 10.07
CA TYR A 57 -4.04 -5.43 8.80
C TYR A 57 -3.19 -5.93 7.65
N LYS A 58 -3.86 -6.35 6.58
CA LYS A 58 -3.22 -6.48 5.27
C LYS A 58 -3.10 -5.09 4.68
N ILE A 59 -1.90 -4.71 4.27
CA ILE A 59 -1.66 -3.38 3.71
C ILE A 59 -1.73 -3.45 2.20
N VAL A 60 -2.64 -2.67 1.61
CA VAL A 60 -2.80 -2.56 0.16
C VAL A 60 -2.44 -1.14 -0.24
N ILE A 61 -1.48 -1.01 -1.14
CA ILE A 61 -1.14 0.28 -1.73
C ILE A 61 -2.10 0.55 -2.88
N PHE A 62 -2.74 1.70 -2.84
CA PHE A 62 -3.68 2.15 -3.85
C PHE A 62 -3.09 3.37 -4.54
N THR A 63 -2.84 3.28 -5.86
CA THR A 63 -2.18 4.37 -6.57
C THR A 63 -2.48 4.33 -8.06
N CYS A 64 -2.64 5.51 -8.66
CA CYS A 64 -2.83 5.64 -10.10
C CYS A 64 -1.58 5.27 -10.91
N LYS A 65 -0.41 5.19 -10.29
CA LYS A 65 0.84 4.80 -10.97
C LYS A 65 0.76 3.42 -11.60
N VAL A 66 -0.12 2.55 -11.11
CA VAL A 66 -0.22 1.16 -11.60
C VAL A 66 -1.39 0.94 -12.55
N LYS A 67 -1.98 2.00 -13.10
CA LYS A 67 -3.04 1.87 -14.11
C LYS A 67 -2.49 1.15 -15.34
N PRO A 68 -3.25 0.18 -15.91
CA PRO A 68 -2.75 -0.62 -17.03
C PRO A 68 -2.45 0.17 -18.31
N ASP A 69 -3.11 1.32 -18.48
CA ASP A 69 -2.96 2.16 -19.67
C ASP A 69 -1.75 3.09 -19.61
N ARG A 70 -1.03 3.09 -18.50
CA ARG A 70 0.17 3.92 -18.38
C ARG A 70 1.33 3.32 -19.17
N PRO A 71 2.12 4.16 -19.87
CA PRO A 71 3.26 3.66 -20.62
C PRO A 71 4.33 3.08 -19.71
N LEU A 72 5.06 2.09 -20.23
CA LEU A 72 6.20 1.53 -19.52
C LEU A 72 7.33 2.56 -19.41
N ILE A 73 8.04 2.53 -18.30
CA ILE A 73 9.20 3.37 -18.06
C ILE A 73 10.43 2.47 -18.03
N ASN A 74 11.33 2.63 -19.00
CA ASN A 74 12.49 1.75 -19.16
C ASN A 74 12.09 0.27 -19.20
N GLY A 75 10.95 -0.03 -19.87
CA GLY A 75 10.45 -1.38 -20.00
C GLY A 75 9.72 -1.92 -18.76
N LYS A 76 9.47 -1.09 -17.74
CA LYS A 76 8.85 -1.51 -16.48
C LYS A 76 7.51 -0.85 -16.28
N SER A 77 6.55 -1.61 -15.73
CA SER A 77 5.25 -1.08 -15.32
C SER A 77 5.37 -0.28 -14.03
N GLY A 78 4.35 0.54 -13.73
CA GLY A 78 4.31 1.26 -12.47
C GLY A 78 4.37 0.33 -11.25
N LYS A 79 3.69 -0.82 -11.33
CA LYS A 79 3.71 -1.82 -10.26
C LYS A 79 5.13 -2.38 -10.03
N GLU A 80 5.86 -2.67 -11.10
CA GLU A 80 7.24 -3.13 -11.02
C GLU A 80 8.15 -2.09 -10.39
N LEU A 81 8.00 -0.83 -10.79
CA LEU A 81 8.79 0.28 -10.25
C LEU A 81 8.54 0.46 -8.74
N ILE A 82 7.27 0.38 -8.32
CA ILE A 82 6.93 0.51 -6.90
C ILE A 82 7.49 -0.68 -6.11
N LYS A 83 7.39 -1.90 -6.63
CA LYS A 83 7.94 -3.09 -5.97
C LYS A 83 9.46 -2.99 -5.80
N GLU A 84 10.18 -2.54 -6.83
CA GLU A 84 11.62 -2.35 -6.75
C GLU A 84 11.99 -1.30 -5.70
N TRP A 85 11.25 -0.19 -5.66
CA TRP A 85 11.46 0.87 -4.68
C TRP A 85 11.20 0.37 -3.25
N LEU A 86 10.09 -0.35 -3.05
CA LEU A 86 9.77 -0.94 -1.74
C LEU A 86 10.84 -1.92 -1.29
N SER A 87 11.34 -2.73 -2.21
CA SER A 87 12.41 -3.69 -1.93
C SER A 87 13.70 -2.98 -1.54
N LYS A 88 14.04 -1.90 -2.25
CA LYS A 88 15.23 -1.09 -1.97
C LYS A 88 15.24 -0.56 -0.53
N TYR A 89 14.09 -0.19 -0.01
CA TYR A 89 13.96 0.35 1.33
C TYR A 89 13.48 -0.68 2.37
N ASN A 90 13.49 -1.98 2.01
CA ASN A 90 13.08 -3.08 2.88
C ASN A 90 11.63 -2.95 3.39
N LEU A 91 10.73 -2.47 2.53
CA LEU A 91 9.33 -2.25 2.87
C LEU A 91 8.38 -3.24 2.20
N LEU A 92 8.86 -3.95 1.16
CA LEU A 92 7.98 -4.80 0.34
C LEU A 92 7.29 -5.89 1.14
N HIS A 93 7.96 -6.46 2.13
CA HIS A 93 7.42 -7.56 2.93
C HIS A 93 6.23 -7.15 3.83
N TYR A 94 6.01 -5.86 4.05
CA TYR A 94 4.84 -5.37 4.77
C TYR A 94 3.61 -5.23 3.89
N ILE A 95 3.78 -5.28 2.57
CA ILE A 95 2.73 -4.94 1.60
C ILE A 95 2.08 -6.21 1.08
N HIS A 96 0.75 -6.26 1.15
CA HIS A 96 -0.03 -7.40 0.68
C HIS A 96 -0.31 -7.30 -0.83
N ASP A 97 -0.66 -6.12 -1.31
CA ASP A 97 -0.98 -5.91 -2.73
C ASP A 97 -0.79 -4.44 -3.13
N ILE A 98 -0.69 -4.22 -4.44
CA ILE A 98 -0.56 -2.89 -5.04
C ILE A 98 -1.58 -2.83 -6.17
N THR A 99 -2.49 -1.86 -6.13
CA THR A 99 -3.61 -1.78 -7.07
C THR A 99 -3.92 -0.36 -7.50
N CYS A 100 -4.51 -0.20 -8.68
CA CYS A 100 -5.07 1.08 -9.14
C CYS A 100 -6.55 1.23 -8.81
N GLU A 101 -7.20 0.15 -8.40
CA GLU A 101 -8.60 0.16 -8.02
C GLU A 101 -8.73 0.34 -6.52
N LYS A 102 -9.66 1.19 -6.10
CA LYS A 102 -9.89 1.44 -4.68
C LYS A 102 -10.35 0.15 -4.00
N PRO A 103 -9.54 -0.45 -3.12
CA PRO A 103 -9.89 -1.71 -2.49
C PRO A 103 -10.93 -1.52 -1.39
N ARG A 104 -11.60 -2.61 -1.03
CA ARG A 104 -12.45 -2.63 0.15
C ARG A 104 -11.52 -2.67 1.38
N ALA A 105 -11.63 -1.67 2.24
CA ALA A 105 -10.73 -1.53 3.37
C ALA A 105 -11.46 -0.91 4.56
N VAL A 106 -10.98 -1.20 5.77
CA VAL A 106 -11.54 -0.61 7.00
C VAL A 106 -11.13 0.84 7.17
N ALA A 107 -10.02 1.23 6.58
CA ALA A 107 -9.54 2.61 6.61
C ALA A 107 -8.73 2.91 5.35
N TYR A 108 -8.71 4.18 4.98
CA TYR A 108 -7.92 4.69 3.86
C TYR A 108 -7.01 5.77 4.39
N ILE A 109 -5.71 5.65 4.10
CA ILE A 109 -4.71 6.64 4.50
C ILE A 109 -4.22 7.34 3.25
N ASP A 110 -4.43 8.66 3.17
CA ASP A 110 -3.98 9.48 2.07
C ASP A 110 -3.21 10.71 2.59
N ASP A 111 -2.80 11.59 1.70
CA ASP A 111 -2.01 12.77 2.05
C ASP A 111 -2.77 13.79 2.91
N LYS A 112 -4.07 13.61 3.09
CA LYS A 112 -4.93 14.46 3.93
C LYS A 112 -5.24 13.82 5.28
N GLY A 113 -4.66 12.64 5.56
CA GLY A 113 -4.87 11.91 6.79
C GLY A 113 -5.44 10.52 6.56
N TYR A 114 -6.26 10.04 7.48
CA TYR A 114 -6.88 8.73 7.33
C TYR A 114 -8.39 8.83 7.52
N ARG A 115 -9.10 7.91 6.85
CA ARG A 115 -10.56 7.83 6.93
C ARG A 115 -10.96 6.40 7.20
N PHE A 116 -11.86 6.22 8.16
CA PHE A 116 -12.45 4.92 8.43
C PHE A 116 -13.65 4.72 7.52
N ASN A 117 -13.80 3.49 7.06
CA ASN A 117 -14.93 3.09 6.23
C ASN A 117 -15.97 2.45 7.15
N ASP A 118 -17.06 3.18 7.39
CA ASP A 118 -18.15 2.72 8.25
C ASP A 118 -18.99 1.62 7.59
#